data_2baf221b71cdcbee4a0e3518da7fc64a
#
_entry.id   2baf221b71cdcbee4a0e3518da7fc64a
#
_cell.length_a   1.000
_cell.length_b   1.000
_cell.length_c   1.000
_cell.angle_alpha   90.00
_cell.angle_beta   90.00
_cell.angle_gamma   90.00
#
_symmetry.space_group_name_H-M   'P 1'
#
loop_
_entity.id
_entity.type
_entity.pdbx_description
1 polymer ?
#
loop_
_entity_poly.entity_id
_entity_poly.type
_entity_poly.pdbx_seq_one_letter_code
_entity_poly.pdbx_strand_id
1 'polypeptide(L)'
;MLLNAMELKKQSRKKGKHMKIAVVGSGNGAVTAAVDMVDQGHDVKLYCRNQSINKFDKAIEQGGFNFYNEGKESFVNFTNISDDMAYVLEDAEIVMLCIPSSFIEYYAELMASYNKDDQIIFFNMAAAMGSARFMKVLEEYHLDVSPVFAEANTLTYGTRVDFSTASVDLSLNVRKVYFSTFDKDD
;
A
#
# COMPACT_ATOMS: atom_id res chain seq x y z
N MET A 1 -12.46 9.48 -40.88
CA MET A 1 -13.11 9.62 -39.57
C MET A 1 -12.13 9.11 -38.52
N LEU A 2 -11.22 9.98 -38.09
CA LEU A 2 -10.17 9.65 -37.14
C LEU A 2 -10.70 9.89 -35.72
N LEU A 3 -11.15 8.84 -35.05
CA LEU A 3 -11.44 8.90 -33.63
C LEU A 3 -10.15 9.18 -32.86
N ASN A 4 -10.19 10.28 -32.11
CA ASN A 4 -9.08 10.91 -31.45
C ASN A 4 -8.41 9.92 -30.47
N ALA A 5 -7.11 9.71 -30.57
CA ALA A 5 -6.32 8.82 -29.69
C ALA A 5 -6.45 9.18 -28.18
N MET A 6 -6.92 10.38 -27.88
CA MET A 6 -7.27 10.81 -26.53
C MET A 6 -8.57 10.19 -26.00
N GLU A 7 -9.55 9.90 -26.85
CA GLU A 7 -10.80 9.24 -26.43
C GLU A 7 -10.60 7.75 -26.22
N LEU A 8 -9.74 7.11 -27.01
CA LEU A 8 -9.36 5.71 -26.80
C LEU A 8 -8.58 5.49 -25.50
N LYS A 9 -7.76 6.44 -25.06
CA LYS A 9 -7.11 6.40 -23.73
C LYS A 9 -8.09 6.63 -22.57
N LYS A 10 -9.18 7.35 -22.77
CA LYS A 10 -10.24 7.53 -21.76
C LYS A 10 -11.15 6.31 -21.62
N GLN A 11 -11.36 5.53 -22.67
CA GLN A 11 -12.17 4.31 -22.61
C GLN A 11 -11.44 3.08 -22.06
N SER A 12 -10.10 3.07 -21.99
CA SER A 12 -9.33 1.91 -21.53
C SER A 12 -9.11 1.87 -20.00
N ARG A 13 -9.48 2.88 -19.24
CA ARG A 13 -9.63 2.76 -17.79
C ARG A 13 -11.02 2.16 -17.51
N LYS A 14 -11.19 0.83 -17.70
CA LYS A 14 -12.21 0.11 -16.96
C LYS A 14 -12.00 0.49 -15.50
N LYS A 15 -12.98 1.14 -14.85
CA LYS A 15 -12.96 1.34 -13.41
C LYS A 15 -12.72 -0.04 -12.81
N GLY A 16 -11.53 -0.27 -12.26
CA GLY A 16 -11.24 -1.47 -11.49
C GLY A 16 -12.26 -1.59 -10.36
N LYS A 17 -12.48 -2.78 -9.86
CA LYS A 17 -13.31 -2.99 -8.67
C LYS A 17 -12.77 -2.07 -7.58
N HIS A 18 -13.63 -1.29 -6.94
CA HIS A 18 -13.28 -0.53 -5.73
C HIS A 18 -12.87 -1.51 -4.65
N MET A 19 -11.70 -1.32 -4.04
CA MET A 19 -11.13 -2.23 -3.06
C MET A 19 -10.85 -1.47 -1.76
N LYS A 20 -10.90 -2.17 -0.64
CA LYS A 20 -10.44 -1.69 0.66
C LYS A 20 -9.00 -2.12 0.88
N ILE A 21 -8.11 -1.16 1.00
CA ILE A 21 -6.67 -1.40 1.02
C ILE A 21 -6.07 -0.82 2.30
N ALA A 22 -5.40 -1.66 3.08
CA ALA A 22 -4.51 -1.23 4.15
C ALA A 22 -3.10 -1.09 3.61
N VAL A 23 -2.49 0.07 3.74
CA VAL A 23 -1.07 0.27 3.45
C VAL A 23 -0.31 0.32 4.76
N VAL A 24 0.68 -0.56 4.93
CA VAL A 24 1.49 -0.64 6.14
C VAL A 24 2.88 -0.10 5.88
N GLY A 25 3.25 0.92 6.63
CA GLY A 25 4.50 1.63 6.53
C GLY A 25 4.31 3.14 6.51
N SER A 26 5.39 3.88 6.64
CA SER A 26 5.32 5.34 6.71
C SER A 26 6.48 6.04 5.97
N GLY A 27 7.21 5.28 5.15
CA GLY A 27 8.24 5.81 4.25
C GLY A 27 7.66 6.35 2.95
N ASN A 28 8.54 6.85 2.08
CA ASN A 28 8.13 7.41 0.77
C ASN A 28 7.24 6.44 -0.01
N GLY A 29 7.64 5.16 -0.12
CA GLY A 29 6.88 4.17 -0.87
C GLY A 29 5.49 3.88 -0.32
N ALA A 30 5.33 3.82 1.01
CA ALA A 30 4.04 3.59 1.65
C ALA A 30 3.09 4.76 1.43
N VAL A 31 3.55 5.99 1.66
CA VAL A 31 2.74 7.20 1.47
C VAL A 31 2.32 7.35 0.01
N THR A 32 3.26 7.14 -0.92
CA THR A 32 2.94 7.20 -2.35
C THR A 32 1.94 6.12 -2.76
N ALA A 33 2.10 4.88 -2.27
CA ALA A 33 1.15 3.82 -2.54
C ALA A 33 -0.26 4.19 -2.04
N ALA A 34 -0.38 4.70 -0.82
CA ALA A 34 -1.66 5.12 -0.28
C ALA A 34 -2.30 6.25 -1.10
N VAL A 35 -1.53 7.31 -1.42
CA VAL A 35 -2.02 8.46 -2.19
C VAL A 35 -2.41 8.04 -3.61
N ASP A 36 -1.60 7.23 -4.30
CA ASP A 36 -1.88 6.75 -5.66
C ASP A 36 -3.13 5.85 -5.68
N MET A 37 -3.30 4.94 -4.71
CA MET A 37 -4.50 4.09 -4.63
C MET A 37 -5.77 4.91 -4.35
N VAL A 38 -5.70 5.96 -3.52
CA VAL A 38 -6.82 6.90 -3.31
C VAL A 38 -7.13 7.67 -4.60
N ASP A 39 -6.13 8.18 -5.32
CA ASP A 39 -6.31 8.86 -6.61
C ASP A 39 -6.97 7.95 -7.67
N GLN A 40 -6.72 6.65 -7.58
CA GLN A 40 -7.37 5.64 -8.41
C GLN A 40 -8.78 5.27 -7.94
N GLY A 41 -9.24 5.77 -6.81
CA GLY A 41 -10.61 5.61 -6.30
C GLY A 41 -10.82 4.42 -5.37
N HIS A 42 -9.77 3.92 -4.74
CA HIS A 42 -9.85 2.90 -3.70
C HIS A 42 -10.09 3.51 -2.32
N ASP A 43 -10.63 2.71 -1.40
CA ASP A 43 -10.73 3.06 0.02
C ASP A 43 -9.45 2.62 0.73
N VAL A 44 -8.69 3.58 1.24
CA VAL A 44 -7.35 3.32 1.76
C VAL A 44 -7.22 3.76 3.20
N LYS A 45 -6.62 2.91 4.03
CA LYS A 45 -6.12 3.24 5.36
C LYS A 45 -4.61 3.08 5.40
N LEU A 46 -3.89 4.04 5.96
CA LEU A 46 -2.43 4.00 6.10
C LEU A 46 -2.05 3.77 7.56
N TYR A 47 -1.31 2.71 7.82
CA TYR A 47 -0.71 2.48 9.13
C TYR A 47 0.66 3.15 9.21
N CYS A 48 0.87 3.93 10.26
CA CYS A 48 2.20 4.38 10.65
C CYS A 48 2.42 4.18 12.16
N ARG A 49 3.65 3.91 12.57
CA ARG A 49 3.96 3.77 14.01
C ARG A 49 3.74 5.09 14.74
N ASN A 50 3.27 5.03 16.00
CA ASN A 50 2.99 6.19 16.85
C ASN A 50 4.10 7.24 16.82
N GLN A 51 5.36 6.84 16.98
CA GLN A 51 6.52 7.75 16.93
C GLN A 51 6.74 8.46 15.58
N SER A 52 5.97 8.10 14.55
CA SER A 52 6.04 8.70 13.21
C SER A 52 4.77 9.42 12.79
N ILE A 53 3.72 9.43 13.64
CA ILE A 53 2.40 9.96 13.27
C ILE A 53 2.46 11.47 13.02
N ASN A 54 3.20 12.22 13.85
CA ASN A 54 3.27 13.69 13.78
C ASN A 54 3.84 14.22 12.46
N LYS A 55 4.56 13.41 11.68
CA LYS A 55 5.03 13.84 10.36
C LYS A 55 3.91 14.04 9.36
N PHE A 56 2.71 13.54 9.64
CA PHE A 56 1.52 13.67 8.81
C PHE A 56 0.65 14.88 9.19
N ASP A 57 1.02 15.64 10.22
CA ASP A 57 0.23 16.78 10.73
C ASP A 57 -0.15 17.75 9.60
N LYS A 58 0.81 18.05 8.70
CA LYS A 58 0.56 18.93 7.56
C LYS A 58 -0.47 18.37 6.57
N ALA A 59 -0.42 17.09 6.30
CA ALA A 59 -1.39 16.41 5.42
C ALA A 59 -2.79 16.38 6.06
N ILE A 60 -2.85 16.14 7.36
CA ILE A 60 -4.11 16.14 8.12
C ILE A 60 -4.71 17.55 8.17
N GLU A 61 -3.88 18.57 8.46
CA GLU A 61 -4.30 19.97 8.53
C GLU A 61 -4.90 20.46 7.22
N GLN A 62 -4.29 20.15 6.08
CA GLN A 62 -4.76 20.60 4.76
C GLN A 62 -5.77 19.64 4.10
N GLY A 63 -6.06 18.50 4.69
CA GLY A 63 -7.02 17.51 4.21
C GLY A 63 -6.51 16.54 3.16
N GLY A 64 -5.18 16.42 2.96
CA GLY A 64 -4.61 15.50 1.97
C GLY A 64 -3.23 15.87 1.49
N PHE A 65 -2.89 15.39 0.29
CA PHE A 65 -1.56 15.54 -0.30
C PHE A 65 -1.60 16.22 -1.66
N ASN A 66 -0.61 17.07 -1.94
CA ASN A 66 -0.29 17.48 -3.30
C ASN A 66 0.40 16.30 -3.99
N PHE A 67 -0.14 15.84 -5.12
CA PHE A 67 0.35 14.65 -5.82
C PHE A 67 0.84 15.00 -7.22
N TYR A 68 2.12 14.77 -7.45
CA TYR A 68 2.79 14.99 -8.73
C TYR A 68 3.07 13.62 -9.36
N ASN A 69 2.42 13.33 -10.48
CA ASN A 69 2.52 12.05 -11.18
C ASN A 69 2.67 12.27 -12.69
N GLU A 70 3.78 11.84 -13.27
CA GLU A 70 4.08 11.95 -14.71
C GLU A 70 3.83 13.38 -15.28
N GLY A 71 4.23 14.41 -14.53
CA GLY A 71 4.08 15.82 -14.93
C GLY A 71 2.66 16.38 -14.76
N LYS A 72 1.77 15.66 -14.10
CA LYS A 72 0.46 16.14 -13.67
C LYS A 72 0.47 16.43 -12.18
N GLU A 73 -0.18 17.52 -11.82
CA GLU A 73 -0.40 17.91 -10.44
C GLU A 73 -1.88 17.72 -10.10
N SER A 74 -2.15 17.13 -8.94
CA SER A 74 -3.49 16.97 -8.38
C SER A 74 -3.44 17.10 -6.86
N PHE A 75 -4.59 17.35 -6.25
CA PHE A 75 -4.74 17.25 -4.80
C PHE A 75 -5.56 16.02 -4.48
N VAL A 76 -5.00 15.14 -3.64
CA VAL A 76 -5.64 13.90 -3.22
C VAL A 76 -6.12 14.04 -1.78
N ASN A 77 -7.45 14.05 -1.58
CA ASN A 77 -8.06 14.09 -0.25
C ASN A 77 -7.79 12.76 0.48
N PHE A 78 -6.83 12.76 1.38
CA PHE A 78 -6.45 11.57 2.14
C PHE A 78 -5.91 11.94 3.51
N THR A 79 -6.65 11.59 4.54
CA THR A 79 -6.31 11.81 5.96
C THR A 79 -6.51 10.57 6.81
N ASN A 80 -6.84 9.44 6.18
CA ASN A 80 -7.10 8.19 6.89
C ASN A 80 -5.80 7.48 7.26
N ILE A 81 -5.07 8.07 8.22
CA ILE A 81 -3.75 7.68 8.70
C ILE A 81 -3.85 7.41 10.19
N SER A 82 -3.40 6.23 10.62
CA SER A 82 -3.53 5.81 12.03
C SER A 82 -2.33 4.99 12.50
N ASP A 83 -2.09 5.00 13.79
CA ASP A 83 -1.17 4.11 14.50
C ASP A 83 -1.89 2.91 15.17
N ASP A 84 -3.19 2.81 14.98
CA ASP A 84 -3.99 1.66 15.41
C ASP A 84 -4.05 0.60 14.28
N MET A 85 -3.32 -0.49 14.46
CA MET A 85 -3.27 -1.60 13.50
C MET A 85 -4.63 -2.29 13.34
N ALA A 86 -5.40 -2.45 14.43
CA ALA A 86 -6.71 -3.07 14.37
C ALA A 86 -7.65 -2.26 13.47
N TYR A 87 -7.69 -0.94 13.66
CA TYR A 87 -8.48 -0.04 12.83
C TYR A 87 -8.08 -0.09 11.35
N VAL A 88 -6.77 -0.12 11.08
CA VAL A 88 -6.28 -0.10 9.69
C VAL A 88 -6.60 -1.40 8.96
N LEU A 89 -6.56 -2.55 9.65
CA LEU A 89 -6.80 -3.87 9.07
C LEU A 89 -8.27 -4.33 9.10
N GLU A 90 -9.16 -3.62 9.80
CA GLU A 90 -10.50 -4.08 10.16
C GLU A 90 -11.29 -4.69 9.00
N ASP A 91 -11.27 -4.09 7.83
CA ASP A 91 -12.01 -4.55 6.66
C ASP A 91 -11.18 -4.54 5.36
N ALA A 92 -9.86 -4.57 5.49
CA ALA A 92 -8.95 -4.60 4.36
C ALA A 92 -9.05 -5.91 3.57
N GLU A 93 -9.32 -5.81 2.27
CA GLU A 93 -9.25 -6.92 1.31
C GLU A 93 -7.78 -7.17 0.91
N ILE A 94 -6.98 -6.09 0.84
CA ILE A 94 -5.56 -6.13 0.51
C ILE A 94 -4.78 -5.39 1.61
N VAL A 95 -3.73 -6.02 2.09
CA VAL A 95 -2.73 -5.37 2.97
C VAL A 95 -1.43 -5.22 2.18
N MET A 96 -1.08 -3.99 1.85
CA MET A 96 0.13 -3.67 1.11
C MET A 96 1.26 -3.30 2.06
N LEU A 97 2.28 -4.14 2.16
CA LEU A 97 3.45 -3.90 2.99
C LEU A 97 4.51 -3.11 2.21
N CYS A 98 4.77 -1.88 2.63
CA CYS A 98 5.82 -0.99 2.09
C CYS A 98 6.83 -0.67 3.19
N ILE A 99 7.53 -1.69 3.66
CA ILE A 99 8.46 -1.66 4.79
C ILE A 99 9.83 -2.19 4.36
N PRO A 100 10.92 -1.88 5.07
CA PRO A 100 12.19 -2.57 4.86
C PRO A 100 12.06 -4.05 5.22
N SER A 101 12.70 -4.93 4.43
CA SER A 101 12.60 -6.39 4.63
C SER A 101 13.07 -6.89 6.01
N SER A 102 13.91 -6.12 6.69
CA SER A 102 14.36 -6.40 8.07
C SER A 102 13.27 -6.24 9.14
N PHE A 103 12.09 -5.71 8.77
CA PHE A 103 10.98 -5.49 9.70
C PHE A 103 9.80 -6.44 9.45
N ILE A 104 9.95 -7.44 8.58
CA ILE A 104 8.84 -8.34 8.21
C ILE A 104 8.30 -9.07 9.43
N GLU A 105 9.17 -9.69 10.24
CA GLU A 105 8.76 -10.43 11.43
C GLU A 105 8.06 -9.50 12.44
N TYR A 106 8.63 -8.33 12.69
CA TYR A 106 8.01 -7.34 13.59
C TYR A 106 6.59 -6.98 13.17
N TYR A 107 6.38 -6.72 11.87
CA TYR A 107 5.04 -6.40 11.40
C TYR A 107 4.12 -7.62 11.33
N ALA A 108 4.67 -8.82 11.08
CA ALA A 108 3.92 -10.07 11.14
C ALA A 108 3.36 -10.31 12.56
N GLU A 109 4.20 -10.13 13.59
CA GLU A 109 3.77 -10.21 14.99
C GLU A 109 2.68 -9.17 15.31
N LEU A 110 2.89 -7.91 14.91
CA LEU A 110 1.94 -6.82 15.16
C LEU A 110 0.59 -7.04 14.47
N MET A 111 0.59 -7.72 13.33
CA MET A 111 -0.59 -8.00 12.51
C MET A 111 -1.24 -9.35 12.85
N ALA A 112 -0.55 -10.23 13.56
CA ALA A 112 -0.92 -11.64 13.73
C ALA A 112 -2.40 -11.84 14.09
N SER A 113 -2.90 -11.13 15.11
CA SER A 113 -4.28 -11.26 15.58
C SER A 113 -5.35 -10.61 14.68
N TYR A 114 -4.96 -9.94 13.61
CA TYR A 114 -5.85 -9.18 12.73
C TYR A 114 -5.92 -9.73 11.31
N ASN A 115 -5.05 -10.68 10.96
CA ASN A 115 -5.08 -11.33 9.64
C ASN A 115 -6.36 -12.18 9.48
N LYS A 116 -6.82 -12.29 8.24
CA LYS A 116 -8.05 -13.01 7.89
C LYS A 116 -7.79 -14.00 6.76
N ASP A 117 -8.63 -15.02 6.69
CA ASP A 117 -8.69 -15.90 5.52
C ASP A 117 -8.98 -15.07 4.25
N ASP A 118 -8.43 -15.53 3.14
CA ASP A 118 -8.58 -14.91 1.81
C ASP A 118 -8.11 -13.46 1.71
N GLN A 119 -7.55 -12.86 2.77
CA GLN A 119 -6.93 -11.55 2.74
C GLN A 119 -5.62 -11.61 1.95
N ILE A 120 -5.43 -10.70 1.02
CA ILE A 120 -4.20 -10.64 0.24
C ILE A 120 -3.17 -9.79 1.00
N ILE A 121 -2.03 -10.40 1.36
CA ILE A 121 -0.88 -9.69 1.92
C ILE A 121 0.15 -9.51 0.80
N PHE A 122 0.24 -8.29 0.30
CA PHE A 122 1.11 -7.91 -0.81
C PHE A 122 2.38 -7.22 -0.32
N PHE A 123 3.53 -7.87 -0.50
CA PHE A 123 4.84 -7.28 -0.22
C PHE A 123 5.27 -6.39 -1.38
N ASN A 124 4.99 -5.09 -1.28
CA ASN A 124 5.37 -4.08 -2.27
C ASN A 124 6.82 -3.61 -2.05
N MET A 125 7.74 -4.57 -2.14
CA MET A 125 9.17 -4.40 -1.93
C MET A 125 9.90 -5.67 -2.35
N ALA A 126 11.24 -5.64 -2.44
CA ALA A 126 12.04 -6.85 -2.56
C ALA A 126 12.10 -7.57 -1.19
N ALA A 127 11.16 -8.47 -0.96
CA ALA A 127 10.89 -9.02 0.38
C ALA A 127 11.85 -10.14 0.82
N ALA A 128 12.62 -10.75 -0.10
CA ALA A 128 13.55 -11.83 0.20
C ALA A 128 12.90 -12.99 1.00
N MET A 129 11.91 -13.65 0.40
CA MET A 129 11.07 -14.69 1.01
C MET A 129 10.24 -14.16 2.20
N GLY A 130 9.69 -12.97 2.05
CA GLY A 130 8.91 -12.31 3.08
C GLY A 130 7.65 -13.07 3.47
N SER A 131 6.97 -13.71 2.51
CA SER A 131 5.80 -14.55 2.77
C SER A 131 6.13 -15.73 3.68
N ALA A 132 7.20 -16.47 3.40
CA ALA A 132 7.62 -17.60 4.25
C ALA A 132 8.01 -17.15 5.66
N ARG A 133 8.67 -16.00 5.78
CA ARG A 133 9.03 -15.39 7.07
C ARG A 133 7.80 -14.94 7.85
N PHE A 134 6.83 -14.34 7.16
CA PHE A 134 5.57 -13.92 7.75
C PHE A 134 4.73 -15.12 8.20
N MET A 135 4.58 -16.15 7.34
CA MET A 135 3.88 -17.39 7.67
C MET A 135 4.43 -18.05 8.92
N LYS A 136 5.77 -18.14 9.03
CA LYS A 136 6.42 -18.72 10.21
C LYS A 136 5.97 -18.02 11.51
N VAL A 137 5.82 -16.71 11.49
CA VAL A 137 5.31 -15.95 12.64
C VAL A 137 3.86 -16.33 12.92
N LEU A 138 2.99 -16.43 11.91
CA LEU A 138 1.59 -16.84 12.11
C LEU A 138 1.49 -18.25 12.73
N GLU A 139 2.34 -19.19 12.30
CA GLU A 139 2.43 -20.54 12.86
C GLU A 139 2.85 -20.52 14.34
N GLU A 140 3.84 -19.69 14.70
CA GLU A 140 4.30 -19.53 16.09
C GLU A 140 3.20 -18.98 17.00
N TYR A 141 2.27 -18.17 16.46
CA TYR A 141 1.10 -17.68 17.18
C TYR A 141 -0.08 -18.65 17.18
N HIS A 142 0.08 -19.85 16.57
CA HIS A 142 -0.97 -20.86 16.46
C HIS A 142 -2.27 -20.35 15.86
N LEU A 143 -2.16 -19.45 14.86
CA LEU A 143 -3.31 -18.87 14.20
C LEU A 143 -3.75 -19.76 13.03
N ASP A 144 -5.00 -20.19 13.07
CA ASP A 144 -5.63 -20.95 11.98
C ASP A 144 -6.26 -19.99 10.95
N VAL A 145 -5.42 -19.16 10.36
CA VAL A 145 -5.79 -18.23 9.29
C VAL A 145 -4.88 -18.45 8.10
N SER A 146 -5.41 -18.32 6.91
CA SER A 146 -4.72 -18.60 5.66
C SER A 146 -4.82 -17.43 4.67
N PRO A 147 -4.08 -16.33 4.90
CA PRO A 147 -4.02 -15.24 3.94
C PRO A 147 -3.27 -15.67 2.67
N VAL A 148 -3.63 -15.04 1.55
CA VAL A 148 -2.92 -15.21 0.29
C VAL A 148 -1.73 -14.25 0.24
N PHE A 149 -0.54 -14.77 0.02
CA PHE A 149 0.67 -13.94 -0.08
C PHE A 149 1.03 -13.65 -1.52
N ALA A 150 1.47 -12.42 -1.78
CA ALA A 150 2.05 -12.01 -3.05
C ALA A 150 3.29 -11.14 -2.81
N GLU A 151 4.42 -11.53 -3.42
CA GLU A 151 5.70 -10.83 -3.29
C GLU A 151 6.09 -10.17 -4.60
N ALA A 152 6.31 -8.84 -4.58
CA ALA A 152 6.90 -8.13 -5.69
C ALA A 152 8.43 -8.24 -5.67
N ASN A 153 9.04 -8.21 -6.84
CA ASN A 153 10.49 -8.20 -6.97
C ASN A 153 11.13 -6.85 -6.65
N THR A 154 10.33 -5.79 -6.55
CA THR A 154 10.76 -4.42 -6.25
C THR A 154 9.60 -3.57 -5.75
N LEU A 155 9.92 -2.42 -5.13
CA LEU A 155 8.92 -1.38 -4.90
C LEU A 155 8.40 -0.86 -6.25
N THR A 156 7.08 -0.63 -6.35
CA THR A 156 6.41 -0.18 -7.56
C THR A 156 6.67 1.28 -7.92
N TYR A 157 7.24 2.06 -7.00
CA TYR A 157 7.39 3.51 -7.11
C TYR A 157 8.83 3.99 -6.93
N GLY A 158 9.31 4.85 -7.84
CA GLY A 158 10.44 5.75 -7.60
C GLY A 158 9.89 7.11 -7.18
N THR A 159 10.00 7.45 -5.88
CA THR A 159 9.22 8.53 -5.30
C THR A 159 9.94 9.29 -4.19
N ARG A 160 9.46 10.50 -3.93
CA ARG A 160 9.82 11.32 -2.77
C ARG A 160 8.57 11.91 -2.13
N VAL A 161 8.58 11.98 -0.80
CA VAL A 161 7.56 12.65 0.00
C VAL A 161 8.22 13.77 0.78
N ASP A 162 7.69 14.98 0.63
CA ASP A 162 8.00 16.10 1.50
C ASP A 162 6.87 16.23 2.52
N PHE A 163 7.13 15.80 3.74
CA PHE A 163 6.16 15.84 4.82
C PHE A 163 5.87 17.26 5.30
N SER A 164 6.80 18.21 5.11
CA SER A 164 6.60 19.60 5.54
C SER A 164 5.59 20.35 4.69
N THR A 165 5.41 19.93 3.44
CA THR A 165 4.45 20.49 2.47
C THR A 165 3.33 19.51 2.14
N ALA A 166 3.37 18.30 2.70
CA ALA A 166 2.51 17.17 2.35
C ALA A 166 2.44 16.95 0.83
N SER A 167 3.61 16.90 0.20
CA SER A 167 3.73 16.70 -1.24
C SER A 167 4.34 15.34 -1.55
N VAL A 168 3.77 14.64 -2.52
CA VAL A 168 4.23 13.36 -3.05
C VAL A 168 4.65 13.55 -4.49
N ASP A 169 5.92 13.31 -4.79
CA ASP A 169 6.45 13.29 -6.14
C ASP A 169 6.69 11.83 -6.58
N LEU A 170 5.86 11.36 -7.50
CA LEU A 170 6.01 10.07 -8.17
C LEU A 170 6.80 10.29 -9.46
N SER A 171 8.12 10.26 -9.35
CA SER A 171 9.04 10.51 -10.46
C SER A 171 9.15 9.33 -11.42
N LEU A 172 8.92 8.11 -10.92
CA LEU A 172 9.00 6.88 -11.71
C LEU A 172 7.90 5.91 -11.27
N ASN A 173 6.99 5.62 -12.18
CA ASN A 173 6.06 4.49 -12.04
C ASN A 173 6.67 3.28 -12.77
N VAL A 174 6.95 2.21 -12.03
CA VAL A 174 7.54 1.00 -12.61
C VAL A 174 6.53 0.33 -13.53
N ARG A 175 6.79 0.36 -14.85
CA ARG A 175 5.85 -0.11 -15.87
C ARG A 175 5.59 -1.62 -15.84
N LYS A 176 6.51 -2.39 -15.26
CA LYS A 176 6.41 -3.84 -15.21
C LYS A 176 7.00 -4.34 -13.89
N VAL A 177 6.13 -4.78 -13.01
CA VAL A 177 6.47 -5.43 -11.75
C VAL A 177 6.18 -6.91 -11.91
N TYR A 178 7.13 -7.74 -11.53
CA TYR A 178 6.92 -9.18 -11.40
C TYR A 178 6.56 -9.47 -9.97
N PHE A 179 5.58 -10.33 -9.76
CA PHE A 179 5.25 -10.84 -8.45
C PHE A 179 4.97 -12.34 -8.53
N SER A 180 5.21 -13.03 -7.44
CA SER A 180 4.78 -14.42 -7.23
C SER A 180 3.73 -14.46 -6.14
N THR A 181 2.83 -15.39 -6.26
CA THR A 181 1.91 -15.74 -5.19
C THR A 181 2.45 -16.97 -4.47
N PHE A 182 2.14 -17.05 -3.20
CA PHE A 182 2.40 -18.22 -2.37
C PHE A 182 1.07 -18.58 -1.71
N ASP A 183 0.54 -19.72 -2.06
CA ASP A 183 -0.67 -20.30 -1.49
C ASP A 183 -0.33 -21.57 -0.73
N LYS A 184 -1.08 -21.88 0.30
CA LYS A 184 -0.86 -23.04 1.16
C LYS A 184 -1.09 -24.38 0.43
N ASP A 185 -1.79 -24.34 -0.71
CA ASP A 185 -2.19 -25.50 -1.51
C ASP A 185 -1.31 -25.71 -2.76
N ASP A 186 -0.25 -24.89 -2.97
CA ASP A 186 0.78 -25.05 -4.00
C ASP A 186 2.04 -25.75 -3.41
#